data_5fef9647e049992a72801e638e2eef07
#
_entry.id   5fef9647e049992a72801e638e2eef07
#
_cell.length_a   1.000
_cell.length_b   1.000
_cell.length_c   1.000
_cell.angle_alpha   90.00
_cell.angle_beta   90.00
_cell.angle_gamma   90.00
#
_symmetry.space_group_name_H-M   'P 1'
#
loop_
_entity.id
_entity.type
_entity.pdbx_description
1 polymer ?
#
loop_
_entity_poly.entity_id
_entity_poly.type
_entity_poly.pdbx_seq_one_letter_code
_entity_poly.pdbx_strand_id
1 'polypeptide(L)'
;MSRSRTTLTELARLGCAALTESGRRLDELDRPSLTPVFALAADPDQALAGILKLRERNAAAVDAVLDDEDAAARLILVLGASTGLEAFFVRNPAELAAFALPLTDPPTAEALRDDLVAATGDLRGEQGWIALRVRYRRHLARLAAWDLSRPSAVDALERVAATLADLAAAALDASLAVAGRDVPFPAEQVAATRLAIIGMGKSGARELNYVSDVDVIYVAESADEEIVSEQRAVEIATRLAMLTARGIMELAVEP
;
A
#
# COMPACT_ATOMS: atom_id res chain seq x y z
N MET A 1 -28.54 28.52 -15.68
CA MET A 1 -28.23 27.52 -16.70
C MET A 1 -28.72 26.18 -16.16
N SER A 2 -29.63 25.50 -16.87
CA SER A 2 -30.16 24.19 -16.44
C SER A 2 -29.00 23.19 -16.50
N ARG A 3 -28.61 22.59 -15.36
CA ARG A 3 -27.66 21.50 -15.31
C ARG A 3 -28.28 20.30 -16.05
N SER A 4 -27.64 19.85 -17.11
CA SER A 4 -28.04 18.60 -17.79
C SER A 4 -27.73 17.47 -16.82
N ARG A 5 -28.78 16.85 -16.25
CA ARG A 5 -28.61 15.65 -15.42
C ARG A 5 -28.11 14.50 -16.29
N THR A 6 -27.12 13.75 -15.82
CA THR A 6 -26.66 12.52 -16.48
C THR A 6 -27.85 11.56 -16.61
N THR A 7 -28.13 11.14 -17.84
CA THR A 7 -29.27 10.26 -18.13
C THR A 7 -28.98 8.82 -17.67
N LEU A 8 -30.05 8.03 -17.42
CA LEU A 8 -29.88 6.60 -17.06
C LEU A 8 -29.10 5.82 -18.13
N THR A 9 -29.27 6.20 -19.40
CA THR A 9 -28.54 5.58 -20.52
C THR A 9 -27.06 5.92 -20.48
N GLU A 10 -26.70 7.14 -20.12
CA GLU A 10 -25.29 7.55 -19.95
C GLU A 10 -24.67 6.81 -18.76
N LEU A 11 -25.38 6.73 -17.63
CA LEU A 11 -24.91 5.97 -16.46
C LEU A 11 -24.67 4.49 -16.79
N ALA A 12 -25.56 3.86 -17.54
CA ALA A 12 -25.38 2.48 -17.99
C ALA A 12 -24.15 2.33 -18.90
N ARG A 13 -23.86 3.32 -19.76
CA ARG A 13 -22.67 3.34 -20.61
C ARG A 13 -21.37 3.56 -19.79
N LEU A 14 -21.44 4.24 -18.66
CA LEU A 14 -20.33 4.35 -17.72
C LEU A 14 -20.04 3.05 -16.96
N GLY A 15 -20.91 2.04 -17.07
CA GLY A 15 -20.78 0.78 -16.37
C GLY A 15 -21.44 0.75 -14.99
N CYS A 16 -22.20 1.79 -14.61
CA CYS A 16 -22.94 1.81 -13.36
C CYS A 16 -24.04 0.75 -13.35
N ALA A 17 -24.15 0.00 -12.25
CA ALA A 17 -25.24 -0.94 -12.00
C ALA A 17 -26.39 -0.28 -11.22
N ALA A 18 -26.05 0.61 -10.27
CA ALA A 18 -27.01 1.32 -9.41
C ALA A 18 -27.45 2.68 -10.01
N LEU A 19 -28.03 2.69 -11.23
CA LEU A 19 -28.21 3.88 -12.05
C LEU A 19 -28.82 5.10 -11.31
N THR A 20 -29.91 4.89 -10.55
CA THR A 20 -30.57 5.99 -9.83
C THR A 20 -29.68 6.57 -8.74
N GLU A 21 -29.01 5.71 -7.99
CA GLU A 21 -28.15 6.11 -6.90
C GLU A 21 -26.87 6.78 -7.43
N SER A 22 -26.28 6.25 -8.48
CA SER A 22 -25.09 6.82 -9.12
C SER A 22 -25.36 8.17 -9.75
N GLY A 23 -26.56 8.36 -10.35
CA GLY A 23 -26.99 9.68 -10.81
C GLY A 23 -27.09 10.69 -9.66
N ARG A 24 -27.68 10.31 -8.53
CA ARG A 24 -27.74 11.16 -7.32
C ARG A 24 -26.34 11.51 -6.80
N ARG A 25 -25.45 10.52 -6.72
CA ARG A 25 -24.06 10.70 -6.26
C ARG A 25 -23.24 11.59 -7.18
N LEU A 26 -23.41 11.50 -8.51
CA LEU A 26 -22.76 12.40 -9.47
C LEU A 26 -23.26 13.83 -9.31
N ASP A 27 -24.57 14.02 -9.10
CA ASP A 27 -25.16 15.34 -8.82
C ASP A 27 -24.59 15.93 -7.51
N GLU A 28 -24.39 15.08 -6.48
CA GLU A 28 -23.81 15.46 -5.18
C GLU A 28 -22.32 15.78 -5.29
N LEU A 29 -21.57 15.01 -6.09
CA LEU A 29 -20.14 15.26 -6.33
C LEU A 29 -19.92 16.62 -7.00
N ASP A 30 -20.84 17.02 -7.87
CA ASP A 30 -20.83 18.29 -8.61
C ASP A 30 -19.54 18.56 -9.42
N ARG A 31 -19.02 17.50 -10.06
CA ARG A 31 -17.80 17.53 -10.88
C ARG A 31 -18.07 16.89 -12.24
N PRO A 32 -18.81 17.54 -13.16
CA PRO A 32 -19.24 16.93 -14.43
C PRO A 32 -18.07 16.58 -15.36
N SER A 33 -16.93 17.25 -15.27
CA SER A 33 -15.70 16.92 -16.02
C SER A 33 -15.15 15.53 -15.68
N LEU A 34 -15.37 15.04 -14.46
CA LEU A 34 -14.89 13.73 -14.02
C LEU A 34 -15.83 12.58 -14.40
N THR A 35 -17.08 12.89 -14.86
CA THR A 35 -18.06 11.85 -15.22
C THR A 35 -17.52 10.80 -16.19
N PRO A 36 -16.80 11.14 -17.27
CA PRO A 36 -16.24 10.15 -18.19
C PRO A 36 -15.15 9.27 -17.57
N VAL A 37 -14.46 9.75 -16.54
CA VAL A 37 -13.36 9.03 -15.91
C VAL A 37 -13.88 7.82 -15.14
N PHE A 38 -15.10 7.88 -14.60
CA PHE A 38 -15.72 6.75 -13.90
C PHE A 38 -15.92 5.52 -14.81
N ALA A 39 -16.05 5.72 -16.13
CA ALA A 39 -16.12 4.61 -17.09
C ALA A 39 -14.83 3.78 -17.17
N LEU A 40 -13.70 4.29 -16.67
CA LEU A 40 -12.42 3.59 -16.63
C LEU A 40 -12.25 2.76 -15.36
N ALA A 41 -13.07 3.00 -14.33
CA ALA A 41 -13.02 2.26 -13.07
C ALA A 41 -13.58 0.84 -13.25
N ALA A 42 -12.99 -0.14 -12.53
CA ALA A 42 -13.48 -1.50 -12.53
C ALA A 42 -14.92 -1.60 -11.96
N ASP A 43 -15.22 -0.79 -10.95
CA ASP A 43 -16.55 -0.58 -10.39
C ASP A 43 -16.79 0.93 -10.21
N PRO A 44 -17.53 1.57 -11.15
CA PRO A 44 -17.86 2.99 -11.06
C PRO A 44 -18.73 3.36 -9.86
N ASP A 45 -19.65 2.49 -9.46
CA ASP A 45 -20.53 2.72 -8.31
C ASP A 45 -19.74 2.73 -7.00
N GLN A 46 -18.76 1.80 -6.87
CA GLN A 46 -17.83 1.73 -5.74
C GLN A 46 -16.92 2.96 -5.69
N ALA A 47 -16.31 3.34 -6.82
CA ALA A 47 -15.46 4.52 -6.89
C ALA A 47 -16.18 5.79 -6.46
N LEU A 48 -17.40 5.98 -6.96
CA LEU A 48 -18.22 7.14 -6.67
C LEU A 48 -18.65 7.19 -5.20
N ALA A 49 -19.07 6.05 -4.65
CA ALA A 49 -19.38 5.92 -3.22
C ALA A 49 -18.17 6.23 -2.35
N GLY A 50 -17.00 5.69 -2.72
CA GLY A 50 -15.73 5.89 -2.01
C GLY A 50 -15.31 7.36 -1.98
N ILE A 51 -15.40 8.08 -3.09
CA ILE A 51 -15.10 9.53 -3.14
C ILE A 51 -15.99 10.31 -2.19
N LEU A 52 -17.30 10.08 -2.19
CA LEU A 52 -18.21 10.80 -1.31
C LEU A 52 -17.94 10.49 0.16
N LYS A 53 -17.69 9.23 0.49
CA LYS A 53 -17.31 8.82 1.85
C LYS A 53 -16.00 9.46 2.32
N LEU A 54 -15.01 9.60 1.43
CA LEU A 54 -13.77 10.32 1.73
C LEU A 54 -14.03 11.81 1.95
N ARG A 55 -14.88 12.45 1.15
CA ARG A 55 -15.27 13.87 1.31
C ARG A 55 -15.96 14.13 2.65
N GLU A 56 -16.79 13.20 3.14
CA GLU A 56 -17.38 13.31 4.48
C GLU A 56 -16.32 13.37 5.59
N ARG A 57 -15.15 12.74 5.39
CA ARG A 57 -14.05 12.72 6.36
C ARG A 57 -13.13 13.94 6.23
N ASN A 58 -12.76 14.30 5.01
CA ASN A 58 -11.88 15.43 4.73
C ASN A 58 -12.11 15.97 3.32
N ALA A 59 -13.13 16.82 3.17
CA ALA A 59 -13.48 17.40 1.89
C ALA A 59 -12.31 18.14 1.25
N ALA A 60 -11.55 18.91 2.02
CA ALA A 60 -10.44 19.70 1.49
C ALA A 60 -9.34 18.84 0.87
N ALA A 61 -8.98 17.72 1.51
CA ALA A 61 -7.96 16.81 0.96
C ALA A 61 -8.45 16.11 -0.31
N VAL A 62 -9.72 15.72 -0.36
CA VAL A 62 -10.31 15.07 -1.54
C VAL A 62 -10.45 16.09 -2.69
N ASP A 63 -10.99 17.25 -2.43
CA ASP A 63 -11.18 18.29 -3.44
C ASP A 63 -9.84 18.71 -4.05
N ALA A 64 -8.77 18.81 -3.25
CA ALA A 64 -7.42 19.07 -3.75
C ALA A 64 -6.91 18.00 -4.76
N VAL A 65 -7.29 16.75 -4.57
CA VAL A 65 -6.97 15.67 -5.54
C VAL A 65 -7.88 15.75 -6.75
N LEU A 66 -9.17 16.06 -6.56
CA LEU A 66 -10.14 16.14 -7.65
C LEU A 66 -9.98 17.37 -8.54
N ASP A 67 -9.26 18.40 -8.09
CA ASP A 67 -8.95 19.61 -8.86
C ASP A 67 -7.84 19.37 -9.92
N ASP A 68 -7.07 18.28 -9.79
CA ASP A 68 -6.12 17.82 -10.80
C ASP A 68 -6.72 16.58 -11.50
N GLU A 69 -6.94 16.68 -12.82
CA GLU A 69 -7.62 15.63 -13.60
C GLU A 69 -6.85 14.29 -13.58
N ASP A 70 -5.52 14.32 -13.62
CA ASP A 70 -4.68 13.13 -13.58
C ASP A 70 -4.71 12.48 -12.18
N ALA A 71 -4.68 13.27 -11.12
CA ALA A 71 -4.78 12.80 -9.75
C ALA A 71 -6.17 12.21 -9.49
N ALA A 72 -7.22 12.89 -9.95
CA ALA A 72 -8.61 12.43 -9.85
C ALA A 72 -8.80 11.09 -10.56
N ALA A 73 -8.26 10.94 -11.78
CA ALA A 73 -8.34 9.68 -12.52
C ALA A 73 -7.68 8.54 -11.74
N ARG A 74 -6.48 8.76 -11.21
CA ARG A 74 -5.77 7.78 -10.37
C ARG A 74 -6.56 7.36 -9.14
N LEU A 75 -7.14 8.33 -8.42
CA LEU A 75 -7.97 8.07 -7.26
C LEU A 75 -9.22 7.26 -7.63
N ILE A 76 -9.94 7.65 -8.69
CA ILE A 76 -11.13 6.96 -9.18
C ILE A 76 -10.81 5.50 -9.53
N LEU A 77 -9.74 5.25 -10.28
CA LEU A 77 -9.31 3.90 -10.66
C LEU A 77 -9.03 3.03 -9.42
N VAL A 78 -8.27 3.56 -8.46
CA VAL A 78 -7.89 2.82 -7.25
C VAL A 78 -9.12 2.53 -6.38
N LEU A 79 -10.01 3.50 -6.18
CA LEU A 79 -11.22 3.31 -5.37
C LEU A 79 -12.20 2.33 -6.02
N GLY A 80 -12.29 2.33 -7.36
CA GLY A 80 -13.13 1.37 -8.10
C GLY A 80 -12.56 -0.06 -8.11
N ALA A 81 -11.29 -0.24 -7.73
CA ALA A 81 -10.64 -1.54 -7.71
C ALA A 81 -10.45 -2.12 -6.30
N SER A 82 -10.45 -1.29 -5.23
CA SER A 82 -10.07 -1.74 -3.89
C SER A 82 -10.81 -1.04 -2.76
N THR A 83 -11.68 -1.80 -2.09
CA THR A 83 -12.34 -1.37 -0.84
C THR A 83 -11.35 -1.25 0.32
N GLY A 84 -10.28 -2.07 0.32
CA GLY A 84 -9.23 -2.01 1.34
C GLY A 84 -8.42 -0.71 1.27
N LEU A 85 -8.11 -0.21 0.06
CA LEU A 85 -7.46 1.09 -0.11
C LEU A 85 -8.42 2.25 0.18
N GLU A 86 -9.72 2.12 -0.14
CA GLU A 86 -10.74 3.07 0.31
C GLU A 86 -10.71 3.21 1.84
N ALA A 87 -10.81 2.09 2.56
CA ALA A 87 -10.79 2.07 4.03
C ALA A 87 -9.49 2.68 4.59
N PHE A 88 -8.36 2.44 3.94
CA PHE A 88 -7.08 3.07 4.30
C PHE A 88 -7.13 4.60 4.20
N PHE A 89 -7.60 5.16 3.09
CA PHE A 89 -7.68 6.61 2.89
C PHE A 89 -8.73 7.28 3.77
N VAL A 90 -9.82 6.60 4.10
CA VAL A 90 -10.83 7.08 5.07
C VAL A 90 -10.18 7.34 6.44
N ARG A 91 -9.22 6.52 6.85
CA ARG A 91 -8.50 6.66 8.14
C ARG A 91 -7.26 7.52 8.06
N ASN A 92 -6.65 7.62 6.88
CA ASN A 92 -5.41 8.34 6.64
C ASN A 92 -5.58 9.35 5.49
N PRO A 93 -6.47 10.36 5.62
CA PRO A 93 -6.79 11.26 4.52
C PRO A 93 -5.60 12.10 4.04
N ALA A 94 -4.59 12.32 4.86
CA ALA A 94 -3.35 12.98 4.45
C ALA A 94 -2.60 12.21 3.36
N GLU A 95 -2.76 10.88 3.30
CA GLU A 95 -2.11 10.03 2.31
C GLU A 95 -2.71 10.19 0.90
N LEU A 96 -3.87 10.81 0.76
CA LEU A 96 -4.45 11.19 -0.55
C LEU A 96 -3.49 12.07 -1.37
N ALA A 97 -2.63 12.85 -0.71
CA ALA A 97 -1.59 13.64 -1.39
C ALA A 97 -0.66 12.79 -2.27
N ALA A 98 -0.58 11.47 -2.04
CA ALA A 98 0.19 10.56 -2.89
C ALA A 98 -0.31 10.52 -4.34
N PHE A 99 -1.58 10.80 -4.59
CA PHE A 99 -2.15 10.84 -5.94
C PHE A 99 -1.79 12.12 -6.72
N ALA A 100 -1.50 13.22 -6.03
CA ALA A 100 -1.06 14.47 -6.66
C ALA A 100 0.38 14.37 -7.23
N LEU A 101 1.17 13.41 -6.75
CA LEU A 101 2.52 13.20 -7.26
C LEU A 101 2.46 12.52 -8.65
N PRO A 102 3.30 12.95 -9.62
CA PRO A 102 3.37 12.31 -10.93
C PRO A 102 3.57 10.79 -10.82
N LEU A 103 2.92 10.05 -11.72
CA LEU A 103 3.19 8.61 -11.86
C LEU A 103 4.48 8.43 -12.68
N THR A 104 5.54 8.16 -11.96
CA THR A 104 6.80 7.66 -12.53
C THR A 104 6.78 6.14 -12.54
N ASP A 105 7.78 5.52 -13.15
CA ASP A 105 8.01 4.09 -12.99
C ASP A 105 8.10 3.72 -11.49
N PRO A 106 7.66 2.52 -11.12
CA PRO A 106 7.75 2.05 -9.75
C PRO A 106 9.18 2.18 -9.18
N PRO A 107 9.32 2.53 -7.89
CA PRO A 107 10.62 2.66 -7.25
C PRO A 107 11.45 1.38 -7.32
N THR A 108 12.76 1.51 -7.23
CA THR A 108 13.66 0.36 -7.09
C THR A 108 13.50 -0.31 -5.73
N ALA A 109 13.92 -1.58 -5.61
CA ALA A 109 13.92 -2.32 -4.34
C ALA A 109 14.67 -1.56 -3.23
N GLU A 110 15.82 -0.97 -3.55
CA GLU A 110 16.61 -0.16 -2.62
C GLU A 110 15.84 1.09 -2.14
N ALA A 111 15.24 1.83 -3.07
CA ALA A 111 14.45 3.01 -2.73
C ALA A 111 13.22 2.67 -1.85
N LEU A 112 12.55 1.55 -2.12
CA LEU A 112 11.45 1.06 -1.29
C LEU A 112 11.92 0.72 0.12
N ARG A 113 13.04 -0.01 0.23
CA ARG A 113 13.66 -0.38 1.50
C ARG A 113 14.01 0.85 2.33
N ASP A 114 14.76 1.78 1.73
CA ASP A 114 15.21 2.99 2.43
C ASP A 114 14.04 3.84 2.92
N ASP A 115 12.99 3.99 2.10
CA ASP A 115 11.81 4.76 2.47
C ASP A 115 10.98 4.08 3.58
N LEU A 116 10.80 2.75 3.53
CA LEU A 116 10.06 2.04 4.59
C LEU A 116 10.84 2.02 5.90
N VAL A 117 12.16 1.79 5.86
CA VAL A 117 13.01 1.85 7.05
C VAL A 117 13.01 3.26 7.65
N ALA A 118 13.19 4.29 6.81
CA ALA A 118 13.14 5.69 7.24
C ALA A 118 11.78 6.06 7.88
N ALA A 119 10.67 5.54 7.34
CA ALA A 119 9.34 5.80 7.88
C ALA A 119 9.16 5.25 9.30
N THR A 120 9.86 4.18 9.67
CA THR A 120 9.83 3.65 11.04
C THR A 120 10.72 4.45 12.00
N GLY A 121 11.74 5.16 11.50
CA GLY A 121 12.66 5.97 12.30
C GLY A 121 13.15 5.24 13.56
N ASP A 122 13.04 5.90 14.71
CA ASP A 122 13.36 5.32 16.04
C ASP A 122 12.12 4.76 16.76
N LEU A 123 10.98 4.67 16.06
CA LEU A 123 9.75 4.17 16.63
C LEU A 123 9.86 2.69 17.04
N ARG A 124 9.13 2.32 18.09
CA ARG A 124 9.13 0.98 18.69
C ARG A 124 7.71 0.41 18.73
N GLY A 125 7.60 -0.90 18.82
CA GLY A 125 6.35 -1.63 19.02
C GLY A 125 5.25 -1.19 18.06
N GLU A 126 4.07 -0.99 18.60
CA GLU A 126 2.87 -0.65 17.84
C GLU A 126 3.02 0.62 16.99
N GLN A 127 3.72 1.65 17.51
CA GLN A 127 3.95 2.89 16.75
C GLN A 127 4.81 2.64 15.50
N GLY A 128 5.84 1.79 15.62
CA GLY A 128 6.67 1.37 14.49
C GLY A 128 5.85 0.59 13.45
N TRP A 129 5.00 -0.34 13.91
CA TRP A 129 4.11 -1.11 13.03
C TRP A 129 3.07 -0.23 12.30
N ILE A 130 2.50 0.76 13.00
CA ILE A 130 1.56 1.71 12.38
C ILE A 130 2.26 2.54 11.30
N ALA A 131 3.43 3.10 11.60
CA ALA A 131 4.20 3.88 10.62
C ALA A 131 4.57 3.07 9.38
N LEU A 132 5.04 1.83 9.59
CA LEU A 132 5.33 0.89 8.51
C LEU A 132 4.08 0.61 7.66
N ARG A 133 2.94 0.28 8.29
CA ARG A 133 1.68 0.00 7.59
C ARG A 133 1.20 1.16 6.74
N VAL A 134 1.24 2.39 7.27
CA VAL A 134 0.82 3.59 6.53
C VAL A 134 1.71 3.79 5.31
N ARG A 135 3.03 3.69 5.47
CA ARG A 135 3.97 3.88 4.37
C ARG A 135 3.89 2.78 3.32
N TYR A 136 3.77 1.51 3.75
CA TYR A 136 3.55 0.37 2.86
C TYR A 136 2.29 0.55 2.00
N ARG A 137 1.16 0.88 2.60
CA ARG A 137 -0.10 1.07 1.88
C ARG A 137 -0.10 2.27 0.94
N ARG A 138 0.67 3.31 1.27
CA ARG A 138 0.90 4.42 0.34
C ARG A 138 1.63 3.95 -0.93
N HIS A 139 2.68 3.14 -0.81
CA HIS A 139 3.37 2.55 -1.96
C HIS A 139 2.45 1.61 -2.75
N LEU A 140 1.69 0.77 -2.04
CA LEU A 140 0.73 -0.13 -2.66
C LEU A 140 -0.32 0.63 -3.48
N ALA A 141 -0.87 1.73 -2.95
CA ALA A 141 -1.84 2.57 -3.65
C ALA A 141 -1.23 3.26 -4.89
N ARG A 142 0.01 3.73 -4.80
CA ARG A 142 0.72 4.32 -5.96
C ARG A 142 1.01 3.27 -7.03
N LEU A 143 1.42 2.06 -6.63
CA LEU A 143 1.62 0.96 -7.57
C LEU A 143 0.31 0.56 -8.24
N ALA A 144 -0.79 0.45 -7.47
CA ALA A 144 -2.11 0.17 -8.03
C ALA A 144 -2.57 1.27 -9.01
N ALA A 145 -2.33 2.54 -8.70
CA ALA A 145 -2.63 3.64 -9.61
C ALA A 145 -1.80 3.56 -10.90
N TRP A 146 -0.52 3.18 -10.79
CA TRP A 146 0.35 2.97 -11.93
C TRP A 146 -0.11 1.81 -12.80
N ASP A 147 -0.42 0.67 -12.22
CA ASP A 147 -0.90 -0.54 -12.86
C ASP A 147 -2.22 -0.29 -13.62
N LEU A 148 -3.22 0.23 -12.91
CA LEU A 148 -4.56 0.50 -13.44
C LEU A 148 -4.58 1.58 -14.53
N SER A 149 -3.53 2.42 -14.61
CA SER A 149 -3.38 3.44 -15.66
C SER A 149 -2.69 2.91 -16.92
N ARG A 150 -2.27 1.64 -16.96
CA ARG A 150 -1.59 1.09 -18.13
C ARG A 150 -2.56 0.72 -19.24
N PRO A 151 -2.21 0.99 -20.51
CA PRO A 151 -3.03 0.58 -21.66
C PRO A 151 -3.15 -0.95 -21.79
N SER A 152 -2.13 -1.68 -21.34
CA SER A 152 -2.07 -3.15 -21.39
C SER A 152 -1.65 -3.67 -20.02
N ALA A 153 -2.56 -4.40 -19.39
CA ALA A 153 -2.28 -5.07 -18.11
C ALA A 153 -1.22 -6.17 -18.26
N VAL A 154 -1.17 -6.84 -19.41
CA VAL A 154 -0.20 -7.92 -19.68
C VAL A 154 1.22 -7.36 -19.72
N ASP A 155 1.43 -6.19 -20.33
CA ASP A 155 2.76 -5.58 -20.44
C ASP A 155 3.26 -5.03 -19.09
N ALA A 156 2.35 -4.74 -18.17
CA ALA A 156 2.67 -4.27 -16.82
C ALA A 156 2.93 -5.41 -15.83
N LEU A 157 2.44 -6.62 -16.12
CA LEU A 157 2.35 -7.73 -15.17
C LEU A 157 3.68 -8.06 -14.48
N GLU A 158 4.76 -8.27 -15.24
CA GLU A 158 6.07 -8.60 -14.66
C GLU A 158 6.59 -7.48 -13.76
N ARG A 159 6.43 -6.23 -14.19
CA ARG A 159 6.88 -5.06 -13.42
C ARG A 159 6.09 -4.94 -12.12
N VAL A 160 4.79 -5.11 -12.16
CA VAL A 160 3.91 -5.06 -10.98
C VAL A 160 4.26 -6.18 -10.01
N ALA A 161 4.36 -7.41 -10.50
CA ALA A 161 4.68 -8.58 -9.67
C ALA A 161 6.05 -8.46 -8.99
N ALA A 162 7.07 -8.02 -9.74
CA ALA A 162 8.39 -7.76 -9.19
C ALA A 162 8.38 -6.63 -8.14
N THR A 163 7.66 -5.53 -8.40
CA THR A 163 7.57 -4.41 -7.46
C THR A 163 6.83 -4.81 -6.18
N LEU A 164 5.78 -5.64 -6.26
CA LEU A 164 5.09 -6.17 -5.08
C LEU A 164 6.02 -7.04 -4.23
N ALA A 165 6.85 -7.86 -4.85
CA ALA A 165 7.85 -8.67 -4.15
C ALA A 165 8.95 -7.79 -3.50
N ASP A 166 9.43 -6.78 -4.21
CA ASP A 166 10.39 -5.81 -3.68
C ASP A 166 9.80 -5.01 -2.50
N LEU A 167 8.53 -4.62 -2.58
CA LEU A 167 7.81 -3.92 -1.52
C LEU A 167 7.62 -4.83 -0.28
N ALA A 168 7.34 -6.12 -0.48
CA ALA A 168 7.25 -7.09 0.61
C ALA A 168 8.63 -7.31 1.28
N ALA A 169 9.70 -7.42 0.51
CA ALA A 169 11.07 -7.52 1.03
C ALA A 169 11.46 -6.27 1.83
N ALA A 170 11.15 -5.08 1.31
CA ALA A 170 11.38 -3.81 2.02
C ALA A 170 10.59 -3.73 3.33
N ALA A 171 9.36 -4.27 3.35
CA ALA A 171 8.55 -4.34 4.57
C ALA A 171 9.16 -5.32 5.62
N LEU A 172 9.75 -6.43 5.18
CA LEU A 172 10.49 -7.35 6.05
C LEU A 172 11.70 -6.67 6.68
N ASP A 173 12.50 -5.93 5.90
CA ASP A 173 13.64 -5.17 6.40
C ASP A 173 13.23 -4.10 7.41
N ALA A 174 12.19 -3.32 7.11
CA ALA A 174 11.67 -2.29 8.02
C ALA A 174 11.07 -2.91 9.31
N SER A 175 10.37 -4.05 9.17
CA SER A 175 9.85 -4.80 10.32
C SER A 175 10.98 -5.34 11.19
N LEU A 176 12.05 -5.88 10.59
CA LEU A 176 13.23 -6.32 11.32
C LEU A 176 13.92 -5.16 12.06
N ALA A 177 13.99 -3.98 11.44
CA ALA A 177 14.52 -2.79 12.09
C ALA A 177 13.72 -2.38 13.35
N VAL A 178 12.38 -2.44 13.30
CA VAL A 178 11.52 -2.24 14.47
C VAL A 178 11.76 -3.33 15.51
N ALA A 179 11.77 -4.61 15.07
CA ALA A 179 12.02 -5.76 15.94
C ALA A 179 13.35 -5.65 16.69
N GLY A 180 14.44 -5.21 16.00
CA GLY A 180 15.76 -5.03 16.59
C GLY A 180 15.78 -4.02 17.72
N ARG A 181 14.91 -3.02 17.69
CA ARG A 181 14.75 -2.03 18.78
C ARG A 181 13.95 -2.56 19.97
N ASP A 182 13.12 -3.59 19.76
CA ASP A 182 12.16 -4.10 20.75
C ASP A 182 12.62 -5.39 21.45
N VAL A 183 13.61 -6.09 20.89
CA VAL A 183 14.09 -7.33 21.52
C VAL A 183 14.77 -7.04 22.86
N PRO A 184 14.50 -7.87 23.90
CA PRO A 184 15.02 -7.67 25.25
C PRO A 184 16.43 -8.26 25.43
N PHE A 185 17.36 -7.91 24.51
CA PHE A 185 18.74 -8.35 24.54
C PHE A 185 19.71 -7.16 24.50
N PRO A 186 20.94 -7.30 24.99
CA PRO A 186 21.95 -6.26 24.87
C PRO A 186 22.19 -5.87 23.40
N ALA A 187 22.27 -4.56 23.14
CA ALA A 187 22.36 -4.04 21.77
C ALA A 187 23.60 -4.60 21.02
N GLU A 188 24.72 -4.80 21.72
CA GLU A 188 25.95 -5.39 21.17
C GLU A 188 25.72 -6.85 20.71
N GLN A 189 24.97 -7.65 21.48
CA GLN A 189 24.66 -9.04 21.13
C GLN A 189 23.69 -9.08 19.93
N VAL A 190 22.72 -8.17 19.88
CA VAL A 190 21.81 -8.04 18.72
C VAL A 190 22.63 -7.66 17.47
N ALA A 191 23.53 -6.70 17.57
CA ALA A 191 24.38 -6.29 16.45
C ALA A 191 25.36 -7.38 15.98
N ALA A 192 25.83 -8.26 16.91
CA ALA A 192 26.67 -9.40 16.59
C ALA A 192 25.89 -10.64 16.11
N THR A 193 24.55 -10.56 16.05
CA THR A 193 23.68 -11.62 15.50
C THR A 193 23.34 -11.29 14.06
N ARG A 194 23.72 -12.15 13.13
CA ARG A 194 23.29 -12.06 11.72
C ARG A 194 22.01 -12.82 11.54
N LEU A 195 21.04 -12.20 10.86
CA LEU A 195 19.78 -12.82 10.47
C LEU A 195 19.51 -12.51 9.00
N ALA A 196 19.54 -13.54 8.16
CA ALA A 196 19.12 -13.45 6.78
C ALA A 196 17.65 -13.89 6.64
N ILE A 197 16.88 -13.15 5.86
CA ILE A 197 15.50 -13.48 5.49
C ILE A 197 15.48 -13.85 4.01
N ILE A 198 15.21 -15.10 3.71
CA ILE A 198 15.23 -15.63 2.34
C ILE A 198 13.79 -15.76 1.85
N GLY A 199 13.39 -14.96 0.87
CA GLY A 199 12.08 -15.07 0.22
C GLY A 199 11.96 -16.38 -0.55
N MET A 200 10.82 -17.05 -0.40
CA MET A 200 10.48 -18.29 -1.04
C MET A 200 9.28 -18.13 -1.99
N GLY A 201 9.02 -19.15 -2.79
CA GLY A 201 7.84 -19.19 -3.66
C GLY A 201 7.72 -17.96 -4.55
N LYS A 202 6.53 -17.35 -4.61
CA LYS A 202 6.26 -16.16 -5.41
C LYS A 202 7.07 -14.95 -4.99
N SER A 203 7.35 -14.80 -3.67
CA SER A 203 8.16 -13.71 -3.16
C SER A 203 9.61 -13.83 -3.66
N GLY A 204 10.20 -15.03 -3.54
CA GLY A 204 11.56 -15.29 -4.02
C GLY A 204 11.71 -15.24 -5.53
N ALA A 205 10.67 -15.65 -6.28
CA ALA A 205 10.63 -15.58 -7.74
C ALA A 205 10.33 -14.17 -8.28
N ARG A 206 9.96 -13.22 -7.42
CA ARG A 206 9.48 -11.88 -7.79
C ARG A 206 8.21 -11.91 -8.65
N GLU A 207 7.30 -12.82 -8.29
CA GLU A 207 6.02 -13.07 -8.97
C GLU A 207 4.84 -12.86 -8.01
N LEU A 208 4.96 -11.89 -7.09
CA LEU A 208 3.93 -11.62 -6.09
C LEU A 208 2.71 -10.96 -6.75
N ASN A 209 1.52 -11.22 -6.20
CA ASN A 209 0.30 -10.51 -6.55
C ASN A 209 -0.19 -9.67 -5.35
N TYR A 210 -1.23 -8.84 -5.57
CA TYR A 210 -1.76 -7.92 -4.54
C TYR A 210 -2.28 -8.65 -3.29
N VAL A 211 -2.76 -9.89 -3.45
CA VAL A 211 -3.23 -10.74 -2.35
C VAL A 211 -2.42 -12.02 -2.38
N SER A 212 -1.32 -12.05 -1.64
CA SER A 212 -0.40 -13.19 -1.62
C SER A 212 0.27 -13.33 -0.26
N ASP A 213 0.48 -14.56 0.13
CA ASP A 213 1.34 -14.87 1.28
C ASP A 213 2.79 -14.59 0.93
N VAL A 214 3.58 -14.26 1.94
CA VAL A 214 5.02 -14.02 1.85
C VAL A 214 5.73 -15.12 2.64
N ASP A 215 6.13 -16.16 1.93
CA ASP A 215 6.87 -17.28 2.50
C ASP A 215 8.35 -16.93 2.66
N VAL A 216 8.90 -17.13 3.85
CA VAL A 216 10.31 -16.86 4.13
C VAL A 216 10.97 -17.94 4.96
N ILE A 217 12.28 -18.08 4.78
CA ILE A 217 13.15 -18.87 5.65
C ILE A 217 14.10 -17.92 6.36
N TYR A 218 14.24 -18.09 7.67
CA TYR A 218 15.18 -17.36 8.49
C TYR A 218 16.45 -18.19 8.69
N VAL A 219 17.62 -17.57 8.43
CA VAL A 219 18.93 -18.20 8.65
C VAL A 219 19.72 -17.29 9.57
N ALA A 220 20.26 -17.83 10.66
CA ALA A 220 20.96 -17.08 11.68
C ALA A 220 22.35 -17.64 11.95
N GLU A 221 23.29 -16.77 12.27
CA GLU A 221 24.63 -17.12 12.72
C GLU A 221 25.18 -16.05 13.69
N SER A 222 26.17 -16.40 14.47
CA SER A 222 27.00 -15.43 15.18
C SER A 222 27.94 -14.71 14.20
N ALA A 223 27.99 -13.39 14.25
CA ALA A 223 28.99 -12.60 13.55
C ALA A 223 30.30 -12.50 14.29
N ASP A 224 30.28 -12.70 15.63
CA ASP A 224 31.43 -12.63 16.54
C ASP A 224 31.14 -13.48 17.80
N GLU A 225 31.74 -14.66 17.88
CA GLU A 225 31.55 -15.61 18.97
C GLU A 225 32.11 -15.11 20.34
N GLU A 226 32.97 -14.11 20.33
CA GLU A 226 33.46 -13.49 21.58
C GLU A 226 32.37 -12.59 22.22
N ILE A 227 31.45 -12.03 21.38
CA ILE A 227 30.36 -11.18 21.83
C ILE A 227 29.07 -12.00 22.06
N VAL A 228 28.76 -12.92 21.14
CA VAL A 228 27.57 -13.74 21.19
C VAL A 228 27.85 -15.16 20.69
N SER A 229 27.64 -16.17 21.54
CA SER A 229 27.79 -17.56 21.11
C SER A 229 26.73 -17.94 20.06
N GLU A 230 27.03 -18.96 19.24
CA GLU A 230 26.07 -19.47 18.22
C GLU A 230 24.69 -19.79 18.82
N GLN A 231 24.65 -20.48 19.96
CA GLN A 231 23.38 -20.77 20.63
C GLN A 231 22.61 -19.49 21.01
N ARG A 232 23.32 -18.49 21.50
CA ARG A 232 22.72 -17.21 21.90
C ARG A 232 22.27 -16.40 20.69
N ALA A 233 23.02 -16.44 19.59
CA ALA A 233 22.65 -15.83 18.33
C ALA A 233 21.33 -16.41 17.80
N VAL A 234 21.16 -17.73 17.86
CA VAL A 234 19.91 -18.42 17.48
C VAL A 234 18.73 -17.98 18.36
N GLU A 235 18.92 -17.81 19.67
CA GLU A 235 17.87 -17.31 20.58
C GLU A 235 17.44 -15.88 20.19
N ILE A 236 18.39 -14.99 19.95
CA ILE A 236 18.14 -13.60 19.54
C ILE A 236 17.44 -13.58 18.19
N ALA A 237 17.97 -14.31 17.21
CA ALA A 237 17.41 -14.39 15.86
C ALA A 237 15.98 -14.95 15.86
N THR A 238 15.71 -15.96 16.69
CA THR A 238 14.34 -16.51 16.85
C THR A 238 13.38 -15.40 17.34
N ARG A 239 13.79 -14.60 18.30
CA ARG A 239 12.96 -13.50 18.80
C ARG A 239 12.77 -12.41 17.76
N LEU A 240 13.84 -12.05 17.03
CA LEU A 240 13.77 -11.11 15.90
C LEU A 240 12.81 -11.59 14.83
N ALA A 241 12.93 -12.85 14.41
CA ALA A 241 12.06 -13.46 13.41
C ALA A 241 10.56 -13.42 13.82
N MET A 242 10.27 -13.76 15.09
CA MET A 242 8.90 -13.70 15.61
C MET A 242 8.33 -12.28 15.59
N LEU A 243 9.11 -11.28 15.98
CA LEU A 243 8.67 -9.88 15.98
C LEU A 243 8.54 -9.35 14.54
N THR A 244 9.46 -9.72 13.65
CA THR A 244 9.39 -9.37 12.23
C THR A 244 8.12 -9.95 11.59
N ALA A 245 7.85 -11.23 11.80
CA ALA A 245 6.62 -11.87 11.32
C ALA A 245 5.36 -11.18 11.86
N ARG A 246 5.36 -10.82 13.15
CA ARG A 246 4.26 -10.04 13.73
C ARG A 246 4.08 -8.70 13.00
N GLY A 247 5.14 -7.95 12.74
CA GLY A 247 5.09 -6.68 12.02
C GLY A 247 4.50 -6.83 10.62
N ILE A 248 4.84 -7.91 9.91
CA ILE A 248 4.24 -8.23 8.60
C ILE A 248 2.75 -8.55 8.72
N MET A 249 2.35 -9.32 9.73
CA MET A 249 0.92 -9.58 9.98
C MET A 249 0.12 -8.30 10.26
N GLU A 250 0.72 -7.31 10.92
CA GLU A 250 0.10 -5.99 11.16
C GLU A 250 -0.15 -5.19 9.87
N LEU A 251 0.56 -5.49 8.75
CA LEU A 251 0.28 -4.89 7.45
C LEU A 251 -1.03 -5.40 6.85
N ALA A 252 -1.39 -6.66 7.13
CA ALA A 252 -2.60 -7.31 6.65
C ALA A 252 -3.84 -6.94 7.48
N VAL A 253 -3.66 -6.43 8.70
CA VAL A 253 -4.79 -6.00 9.53
C VAL A 253 -5.55 -4.89 8.79
N GLU A 254 -6.84 -5.12 8.58
CA GLU A 254 -7.71 -4.07 8.05
C GLU A 254 -7.60 -2.83 8.94
N PRO A 255 -7.43 -1.67 8.31
CA PRO A 255 -7.25 -0.44 9.06
C PRO A 255 -8.51 -0.06 9.85
#